data_957e3b4633960643d074fd48565ee9d2
#
_entry.id   957e3b4633960643d074fd48565ee9d2
#
_cell.length_a   1.000
_cell.length_b   1.000
_cell.length_c   1.000
_cell.angle_alpha   90.00
_cell.angle_beta   90.00
_cell.angle_gamma   90.00
#
_symmetry.space_group_name_H-M   'P 1'
#
loop_
_entity.id
_entity.type
_entity.pdbx_description
1 polymer ?
#
loop_
_entity_poly.entity_id
_entity_poly.type
_entity_poly.pdbx_seq_one_letter_code
_entity_poly.pdbx_strand_id
1 'polypeptide(L)'
;MKTIIAGSRTITDIQHVYDAVRESGFEITEVVCGEAQGVDSLGRWWATQKGIPVASFPAYWKSEGRGAGYRRNQRMAQYGEALIAIWDGQSVGTPHMIGVAFIAGLKIYVHCVGGDKK
;
A
#
# COMPACT_ATOMS: atom_id res chain seq x y z
N MET A 1 -12.28 -2.82 7.90
CA MET A 1 -10.88 -3.19 8.25
C MET A 1 -9.92 -2.06 7.94
N LYS A 2 -8.90 -1.97 8.74
CA LYS A 2 -7.80 -1.05 8.47
C LYS A 2 -6.98 -1.64 7.34
N THR A 3 -7.02 -1.02 6.18
CA THR A 3 -6.43 -1.59 4.97
C THR A 3 -5.26 -0.75 4.48
N ILE A 4 -4.10 -1.37 4.36
CA ILE A 4 -2.92 -0.73 3.80
C ILE A 4 -3.09 -0.69 2.29
N ILE A 5 -2.91 0.49 1.68
CA ILE A 5 -2.84 0.61 0.22
C ILE A 5 -1.42 1.06 -0.09
N ALA A 6 -0.64 0.17 -0.69
CA ALA A 6 0.76 0.41 -0.96
C ALA A 6 1.12 -0.11 -2.34
N GLY A 7 2.20 0.38 -2.89
CA GLY A 7 2.63 -0.09 -4.20
C GLY A 7 3.71 0.75 -4.83
N SER A 8 3.83 0.60 -6.13
CA SER A 8 4.93 1.16 -6.92
C SER A 8 4.83 2.67 -7.05
N ARG A 9 5.97 3.34 -6.98
CA ARG A 9 6.04 4.80 -7.10
C ARG A 9 5.71 5.29 -8.50
N THR A 10 5.86 4.42 -9.49
CA THR A 10 5.67 4.80 -10.88
C THR A 10 4.22 4.71 -11.34
N ILE A 11 3.34 4.15 -10.52
CA ILE A 11 1.94 4.02 -10.86
C ILE A 11 1.23 5.31 -10.51
N THR A 12 0.62 5.95 -11.51
CA THR A 12 -0.01 7.26 -11.34
C THR A 12 -1.48 7.27 -11.77
N ASP A 13 -2.01 6.15 -12.25
CA ASP A 13 -3.39 6.08 -12.71
C ASP A 13 -4.28 5.59 -11.57
N ILE A 14 -5.18 6.47 -11.12
CA ILE A 14 -6.08 6.17 -10.01
C ILE A 14 -7.00 4.98 -10.30
N GLN A 15 -7.21 4.65 -11.57
CA GLN A 15 -8.08 3.53 -11.91
C GLN A 15 -7.56 2.22 -11.30
N HIS A 16 -6.26 2.07 -11.15
CA HIS A 16 -5.70 0.87 -10.53
C HIS A 16 -6.14 0.74 -9.08
N VAL A 17 -6.28 1.86 -8.36
CA VAL A 17 -6.78 1.82 -6.99
C VAL A 17 -8.25 1.41 -6.97
N TYR A 18 -9.08 2.00 -7.84
CA TYR A 18 -10.48 1.63 -7.91
C TYR A 18 -10.64 0.14 -8.22
N ASP A 19 -9.89 -0.35 -9.20
CA ASP A 19 -9.97 -1.75 -9.59
C ASP A 19 -9.53 -2.66 -8.47
N ALA A 20 -8.41 -2.36 -7.83
CA ALA A 20 -7.86 -3.19 -6.77
C ALA A 20 -8.79 -3.24 -5.55
N VAL A 21 -9.37 -2.11 -5.17
CA VAL A 21 -10.30 -2.08 -4.05
C VAL A 21 -11.51 -2.95 -4.37
N ARG A 22 -12.07 -2.82 -5.56
CA ARG A 22 -13.22 -3.62 -5.96
C ARG A 22 -12.89 -5.10 -5.99
N GLU A 23 -11.76 -5.44 -6.58
CA GLU A 23 -11.36 -6.85 -6.73
C GLU A 23 -11.04 -7.51 -5.40
N SER A 24 -10.51 -6.73 -4.45
CA SER A 24 -10.14 -7.29 -3.15
C SER A 24 -11.36 -7.74 -2.34
N GLY A 25 -12.48 -7.07 -2.52
CA GLY A 25 -13.67 -7.33 -1.72
C GLY A 25 -13.57 -6.90 -0.28
N PHE A 26 -12.51 -6.15 0.09
CA PHE A 26 -12.33 -5.72 1.47
C PHE A 26 -13.27 -4.59 1.83
N GLU A 27 -13.79 -4.62 3.06
CA GLU A 27 -14.56 -3.51 3.60
C GLU A 27 -13.61 -2.57 4.30
N ILE A 28 -13.28 -1.48 3.64
CA ILE A 28 -12.25 -0.56 4.10
C ILE A 28 -12.87 0.51 5.00
N THR A 29 -12.46 0.53 6.26
CA THR A 29 -12.93 1.53 7.23
C THR A 29 -11.86 2.57 7.53
N GLU A 30 -10.61 2.26 7.22
CA GLU A 30 -9.50 3.19 7.38
C GLU A 30 -8.44 2.80 6.37
N VAL A 31 -7.84 3.78 5.70
CA VAL A 31 -6.74 3.53 4.78
C VAL A 31 -5.43 3.81 5.52
N VAL A 32 -4.51 2.86 5.45
CA VAL A 32 -3.19 2.97 6.04
C VAL A 32 -2.21 3.12 4.89
N CYS A 33 -1.42 4.17 4.89
CA CYS A 33 -0.49 4.38 3.78
C CYS A 33 0.81 5.02 4.25
N GLY A 34 1.86 4.82 3.47
CA GLY A 34 3.10 5.55 3.65
C GLY A 34 2.98 6.93 3.03
N GLU A 35 4.09 7.63 2.96
CA GLU A 35 4.10 8.98 2.41
C GLU A 35 4.92 9.06 1.14
N ALA A 36 5.04 7.93 0.42
CA ALA A 36 5.76 7.89 -0.84
C ALA A 36 4.87 8.42 -1.97
N GLN A 37 5.49 8.55 -3.13
CA GLN A 37 4.77 8.92 -4.35
C GLN A 37 4.06 7.70 -4.93
N GLY A 38 3.32 7.90 -6.00
CA GLY A 38 2.66 6.81 -6.70
C GLY A 38 1.46 6.28 -5.93
N VAL A 39 1.43 4.98 -5.72
CA VAL A 39 0.28 4.31 -5.11
C VAL A 39 -0.08 4.86 -3.73
N ASP A 40 0.94 5.22 -2.92
CA ASP A 40 0.65 5.80 -1.60
C ASP A 40 -0.17 7.07 -1.73
N SER A 41 0.19 7.95 -2.64
CA SER A 41 -0.56 9.19 -2.89
C SER A 41 -1.94 8.91 -3.43
N LEU A 42 -2.06 7.94 -4.34
CA LEU A 42 -3.34 7.60 -4.93
C LEU A 42 -4.29 7.00 -3.90
N GLY A 43 -3.77 6.16 -3.01
CA GLY A 43 -4.58 5.58 -1.95
C GLY A 43 -5.12 6.63 -1.00
N ARG A 44 -4.27 7.61 -0.65
CA ARG A 44 -4.71 8.72 0.20
C ARG A 44 -5.80 9.53 -0.49
N TRP A 45 -5.61 9.83 -1.77
CA TRP A 45 -6.60 10.58 -2.53
C TRP A 45 -7.93 9.83 -2.59
N TRP A 46 -7.88 8.53 -2.87
CA TRP A 46 -9.07 7.69 -2.93
C TRP A 46 -9.84 7.74 -1.61
N ALA A 47 -9.13 7.59 -0.49
CA ALA A 47 -9.76 7.60 0.82
C ALA A 47 -10.42 8.94 1.11
N THR A 48 -9.74 10.03 0.74
CA THR A 48 -10.26 11.38 0.94
C THR A 48 -11.57 11.56 0.15
N GLN A 49 -11.59 11.11 -1.09
CA GLN A 49 -12.80 11.21 -1.91
C GLN A 49 -13.97 10.41 -1.35
N LYS A 50 -13.67 9.30 -0.69
CA LYS A 50 -14.70 8.43 -0.11
C LYS A 50 -15.07 8.81 1.32
N GLY A 51 -14.42 9.81 1.90
CA GLY A 51 -14.66 10.18 3.28
C GLY A 51 -14.15 9.15 4.28
N ILE A 52 -13.14 8.38 3.90
CA ILE A 52 -12.56 7.35 4.75
C ILE A 52 -11.33 7.91 5.45
N PRO A 53 -11.18 7.72 6.77
CA PRO A 53 -9.99 8.21 7.47
C PRO A 53 -8.69 7.60 6.96
N VAL A 54 -7.62 8.37 7.05
CA VAL A 54 -6.29 7.94 6.59
C VAL A 54 -5.33 7.98 7.77
N ALA A 55 -4.61 6.87 7.98
CA ALA A 55 -3.48 6.82 8.91
C ALA A 55 -2.20 6.81 8.08
N SER A 56 -1.42 7.87 8.18
CA SER A 56 -0.17 8.00 7.41
C SER A 56 1.03 7.61 8.27
N PHE A 57 1.91 6.84 7.67
CA PHE A 57 3.12 6.36 8.34
C PHE A 57 4.35 6.86 7.61
N PRO A 58 5.06 7.83 8.16
CA PRO A 58 6.26 8.34 7.51
C PRO A 58 7.43 7.40 7.70
N ALA A 59 8.36 7.44 6.75
CA ALA A 59 9.65 6.79 6.90
C ALA A 59 10.63 7.82 7.46
N TYR A 60 11.34 7.45 8.52
CA TYR A 60 12.24 8.39 9.21
C TYR A 60 13.64 8.29 8.66
N TRP A 61 13.83 8.81 7.44
CA TRP A 61 15.09 8.66 6.72
C TRP A 61 16.28 9.23 7.46
N LYS A 62 16.10 10.34 8.17
CA LYS A 62 17.21 10.95 8.89
C LYS A 62 17.69 10.11 10.05
N SER A 63 16.78 9.50 10.78
CA SER A 63 17.16 8.73 11.97
C SER A 63 17.39 7.25 11.68
N GLU A 64 16.73 6.71 10.65
CA GLU A 64 16.78 5.28 10.35
C GLU A 64 17.55 4.94 9.08
N GLY A 65 17.90 5.94 8.28
CA GLY A 65 18.72 5.74 7.09
C GLY A 65 18.04 4.87 6.04
N ARG A 66 18.82 3.99 5.42
CA ARG A 66 18.33 3.16 4.32
C ARG A 66 17.21 2.20 4.71
N GLY A 67 17.17 1.80 5.97
CA GLY A 67 16.15 0.88 6.43
C GLY A 67 14.82 1.53 6.76
N ALA A 68 14.72 2.86 6.61
CA ALA A 68 13.54 3.59 7.05
C ALA A 68 12.25 3.12 6.39
N GLY A 69 12.31 2.88 5.07
CA GLY A 69 11.14 2.40 4.35
C GLY A 69 10.70 1.02 4.81
N TYR A 70 11.64 0.14 5.07
CA TYR A 70 11.34 -1.22 5.54
C TYR A 70 10.75 -1.20 6.94
N ARG A 71 11.28 -0.35 7.81
CA ARG A 71 10.75 -0.22 9.17
C ARG A 71 9.37 0.39 9.17
N ARG A 72 9.11 1.36 8.29
CA ARG A 72 7.80 1.93 8.12
C ARG A 72 6.81 0.86 7.66
N ASN A 73 7.22 -0.01 6.74
CA ASN A 73 6.36 -1.10 6.29
C ASN A 73 5.99 -2.03 7.45
N GLN A 74 6.95 -2.32 8.32
CA GLN A 74 6.67 -3.16 9.48
C GLN A 74 5.67 -2.50 10.44
N ARG A 75 5.81 -1.20 10.65
CA ARG A 75 4.85 -0.47 11.49
C ARG A 75 3.44 -0.50 10.90
N MET A 76 3.34 -0.35 9.58
CA MET A 76 2.03 -0.43 8.93
C MET A 76 1.42 -1.82 9.08
N ALA A 77 2.23 -2.87 8.92
CA ALA A 77 1.74 -4.23 9.05
C ALA A 77 1.25 -4.53 10.46
N GLN A 78 1.88 -3.94 11.48
CA GLN A 78 1.43 -4.12 12.85
C GLN A 78 0.12 -3.40 13.13
N TYR A 79 -0.12 -2.30 12.45
CA TYR A 79 -1.32 -1.50 12.66
C TYR A 79 -2.50 -1.98 11.80
N GLY A 80 -2.24 -2.39 10.58
CA GLY A 80 -3.28 -2.74 9.61
C GLY A 80 -3.84 -4.13 9.80
N GLU A 81 -4.93 -4.40 9.11
CA GLU A 81 -5.59 -5.70 9.12
C GLU A 81 -5.58 -6.36 7.75
N ALA A 82 -5.38 -5.58 6.70
CA ALA A 82 -5.35 -6.06 5.34
C ALA A 82 -4.39 -5.24 4.51
N LEU A 83 -3.94 -5.78 3.40
CA LEU A 83 -3.06 -5.10 2.45
C LEU A 83 -3.61 -5.23 1.04
N ILE A 84 -3.71 -4.10 0.35
CA ILE A 84 -3.88 -4.07 -1.10
C ILE A 84 -2.56 -3.56 -1.65
N ALA A 85 -1.85 -4.40 -2.40
CA ALA A 85 -0.58 -4.05 -3.02
C ALA A 85 -0.78 -3.89 -4.51
N ILE A 86 -0.43 -2.72 -5.04
CA ILE A 86 -0.54 -2.43 -6.47
C ILE A 86 0.87 -2.32 -7.02
N TRP A 87 1.29 -3.29 -7.82
CA TRP A 87 2.68 -3.55 -8.11
C TRP A 87 2.95 -3.59 -9.61
N ASP A 88 4.02 -2.94 -10.03
CA ASP A 88 4.45 -2.94 -11.43
C ASP A 88 5.33 -4.13 -11.79
N GLY A 89 5.58 -5.02 -10.84
CA GLY A 89 6.42 -6.19 -11.07
C GLY A 89 7.91 -5.93 -10.92
N GLN A 90 8.31 -4.70 -10.66
CA GLN A 90 9.72 -4.32 -10.64
C GLN A 90 10.16 -3.64 -9.35
N SER A 91 9.33 -2.81 -8.74
CA SER A 91 9.74 -2.10 -7.54
C SER A 91 10.01 -3.08 -6.40
N VAL A 92 11.04 -2.79 -5.60
CA VAL A 92 11.49 -3.72 -4.55
C VAL A 92 10.80 -3.50 -3.22
N GLY A 93 10.26 -2.32 -2.98
CA GLY A 93 9.59 -2.03 -1.72
C GLY A 93 8.27 -2.75 -1.59
N THR A 94 7.57 -3.00 -2.70
CA THR A 94 6.26 -3.65 -2.67
C THR A 94 6.36 -5.12 -2.25
N PRO A 95 7.28 -5.93 -2.79
CA PRO A 95 7.44 -7.30 -2.27
C PRO A 95 7.80 -7.33 -0.80
N HIS A 96 8.59 -6.38 -0.32
CA HIS A 96 8.90 -6.30 1.11
C HIS A 96 7.63 -6.07 1.92
N MET A 97 6.77 -5.15 1.49
CA MET A 97 5.52 -4.89 2.17
C MET A 97 4.62 -6.13 2.18
N ILE A 98 4.56 -6.83 1.05
CA ILE A 98 3.78 -8.07 0.97
C ILE A 98 4.31 -9.10 1.95
N GLY A 99 5.63 -9.24 2.04
CA GLY A 99 6.26 -10.20 2.94
C GLY A 99 5.96 -9.92 4.41
N VAL A 100 6.10 -8.66 4.84
CA VAL A 100 5.85 -8.33 6.24
C VAL A 100 4.37 -8.45 6.59
N ALA A 101 3.49 -8.13 5.63
CA ALA A 101 2.05 -8.29 5.83
C ALA A 101 1.68 -9.77 5.96
N PHE A 102 2.31 -10.61 5.14
CA PHE A 102 2.07 -12.05 5.20
C PHE A 102 2.48 -12.62 6.56
N ILE A 103 3.67 -12.24 7.02
CA ILE A 103 4.17 -12.72 8.31
C ILE A 103 3.27 -12.24 9.45
N ALA A 104 2.73 -11.02 9.34
CA ALA A 104 1.84 -10.47 10.36
C ALA A 104 0.43 -11.04 10.32
N GLY A 105 0.12 -11.86 9.32
CA GLY A 105 -1.19 -12.51 9.22
C GLY A 105 -2.28 -11.67 8.61
N LEU A 106 -1.93 -10.62 7.86
CA LEU A 106 -2.92 -9.77 7.22
C LEU A 106 -3.57 -10.48 6.03
N LYS A 107 -4.78 -10.05 5.69
CA LYS A 107 -5.38 -10.43 4.42
C LYS A 107 -4.69 -9.63 3.31
N ILE A 108 -4.34 -10.29 2.21
CA ILE A 108 -3.54 -9.66 1.16
C ILE A 108 -4.20 -9.82 -0.20
N TYR A 109 -4.32 -8.73 -0.93
CA TYR A 109 -4.70 -8.74 -2.33
C TYR A 109 -3.63 -8.01 -3.13
N VAL A 110 -3.11 -8.65 -4.19
CA VAL A 110 -2.09 -8.05 -5.05
C VAL A 110 -2.69 -7.76 -6.42
N HIS A 111 -2.58 -6.52 -6.85
CA HIS A 111 -3.02 -6.07 -8.17
C HIS A 111 -1.77 -5.75 -8.99
N CYS A 112 -1.54 -6.53 -10.05
CA CYS A 112 -0.35 -6.36 -10.88
C CYS A 112 -0.66 -5.46 -12.06
N VAL A 113 0.28 -4.57 -12.36
CA VAL A 113 0.12 -3.57 -13.42
C VAL A 113 1.22 -3.73 -14.44
N GLY A 114 0.83 -3.80 -15.73
CA GLY A 114 1.77 -3.73 -16.82
C GLY A 114 2.59 -4.97 -17.10
N GLY A 115 2.42 -6.01 -16.32
CA GLY A 115 3.20 -7.21 -16.50
C GLY A 115 2.62 -8.20 -17.49
N ASP A 116 1.43 -7.95 -17.94
CA ASP A 116 0.71 -8.88 -18.78
C ASP A 116 0.86 -8.62 -20.25
N LYS A 117 1.66 -7.67 -20.60
CA LYS A 117 1.82 -7.40 -21.99
C LYS A 117 2.53 -8.50 -22.60
N LYS A 118 2.06 -8.95 -23.59
CA LYS A 118 2.77 -10.03 -24.21
C LYS A 118 2.66 -9.95 -25.64
#